data_add13c4d09a201ec1166670de07174e1
#
_entry.id   add13c4d09a201ec1166670de07174e1
#
_cell.length_a   1.000
_cell.length_b   1.000
_cell.length_c   1.000
_cell.angle_alpha   90.00
_cell.angle_beta   90.00
_cell.angle_gamma   90.00
#
_symmetry.space_group_name_H-M   'P 1'
#
loop_
_entity.id
_entity.type
_entity.pdbx_description
1 polymer ?
#
loop_
_entity_poly.entity_id
_entity_poly.type
_entity_poly.pdbx_seq_one_letter_code
_entity_poly.pdbx_strand_id
1 'polypeptide(L)'
;WQELLAFDTVDRQSPQDFARWGQALGAAMGITLALTHLPVVPQSQPLTLMSRRDYGAEVQAQTAILRFALPKISLWRRLTGRGFGRFQAGDLLGILPEGATLPRFYSLASGRRDGFVEVVVRKLPGGLCSGQLMALEPGDSVAAFLRPNPRFHADRSAAPLILIGAGTGIGPLAGFTRANARNR
;
A
#
# COMPACT_ATOMS: atom_id res chain seq x y z
N TRP A 1 3.17 -30.25 26.51
CA TRP A 1 3.18 -29.88 25.09
C TRP A 1 4.61 -30.04 24.57
N GLN A 2 4.73 -30.75 23.46
CA GLN A 2 6.02 -30.91 22.78
C GLN A 2 5.93 -30.07 21.48
N GLU A 3 6.93 -29.24 21.25
CA GLU A 3 7.05 -28.50 20.00
C GLU A 3 7.35 -29.46 18.86
N LEU A 4 6.48 -29.49 17.85
CA LEU A 4 6.62 -30.37 16.69
C LEU A 4 7.50 -29.75 15.61
N LEU A 5 7.46 -28.42 15.46
CA LEU A 5 8.22 -27.66 14.48
C LEU A 5 8.58 -26.31 15.08
N ALA A 6 9.80 -25.86 14.84
CA ALA A 6 10.23 -24.52 15.24
C ALA A 6 9.36 -23.44 14.59
N PHE A 7 9.22 -22.31 15.29
CA PHE A 7 8.49 -21.16 14.77
C PHE A 7 9.09 -20.69 13.44
N ASP A 8 8.22 -20.48 12.44
CA ASP A 8 8.59 -19.95 11.14
C ASP A 8 7.60 -18.84 10.73
N THR A 9 7.99 -18.03 9.76
CA THR A 9 7.18 -16.92 9.28
C THR A 9 6.89 -17.04 7.79
N VAL A 10 5.66 -16.68 7.41
CA VAL A 10 5.27 -16.53 6.01
C VAL A 10 5.22 -15.04 5.70
N ASP A 11 6.23 -14.53 4.95
CA ASP A 11 6.29 -13.10 4.62
C ASP A 11 5.17 -12.74 3.63
N ARG A 12 4.33 -11.79 4.03
CA ARG A 12 3.33 -11.14 3.16
C ARG A 12 2.49 -12.09 2.31
N GLN A 13 2.09 -13.24 2.85
CA GLN A 13 1.34 -14.28 2.13
C GLN A 13 2.17 -14.93 0.99
N SER A 14 3.47 -15.02 1.14
CA SER A 14 4.37 -15.68 0.19
C SER A 14 3.95 -17.13 -0.04
N PRO A 15 3.58 -17.52 -1.28
CA PRO A 15 3.26 -18.92 -1.58
C PRO A 15 4.46 -19.86 -1.37
N GLN A 16 5.67 -19.37 -1.61
CA GLN A 16 6.90 -20.11 -1.44
C GLN A 16 7.18 -20.41 0.02
N ASP A 17 7.04 -19.42 0.90
CA ASP A 17 7.23 -19.59 2.34
C ASP A 17 6.16 -20.52 2.92
N PHE A 18 4.91 -20.39 2.47
CA PHE A 18 3.85 -21.29 2.89
C PHE A 18 4.07 -22.73 2.46
N ALA A 19 4.53 -22.94 1.22
CA ALA A 19 4.87 -24.28 0.71
C ALA A 19 6.06 -24.89 1.49
N ARG A 20 7.12 -24.10 1.74
CA ARG A 20 8.28 -24.50 2.56
C ARG A 20 7.83 -24.93 3.96
N TRP A 21 7.03 -24.09 4.64
CA TRP A 21 6.50 -24.40 5.96
C TRP A 21 5.66 -25.69 5.96
N GLY A 22 4.80 -25.88 4.93
CA GLY A 22 4.01 -27.11 4.78
C GLY A 22 4.88 -28.36 4.61
N GLN A 23 5.97 -28.29 3.84
CA GLN A 23 6.91 -29.38 3.68
C GLN A 23 7.62 -29.71 5.00
N ALA A 24 8.08 -28.70 5.74
CA ALA A 24 8.71 -28.90 7.05
C ALA A 24 7.74 -29.52 8.07
N LEU A 25 6.50 -29.07 8.09
CA LEU A 25 5.45 -29.65 8.93
C LEU A 25 5.15 -31.10 8.56
N GLY A 26 5.03 -31.40 7.25
CA GLY A 26 4.83 -32.76 6.76
C GLY A 26 5.97 -33.70 7.18
N ALA A 27 7.21 -33.24 7.03
CA ALA A 27 8.40 -34.01 7.46
C ALA A 27 8.37 -34.30 8.97
N ALA A 28 8.02 -33.31 9.80
CA ALA A 28 7.89 -33.47 11.25
C ALA A 28 6.79 -34.44 11.67
N MET A 29 5.73 -34.54 10.86
CA MET A 29 4.59 -35.43 11.09
C MET A 29 4.75 -36.81 10.41
N GLY A 30 5.79 -37.03 9.63
CA GLY A 30 5.99 -38.26 8.85
C GLY A 30 4.99 -38.43 7.69
N ILE A 31 4.43 -37.33 7.17
CA ILE A 31 3.48 -37.33 6.06
C ILE A 31 3.93 -36.38 4.94
N THR A 32 3.43 -36.60 3.73
CA THR A 32 3.67 -35.66 2.63
C THR A 32 2.58 -34.56 2.64
N LEU A 33 2.97 -33.33 2.90
CA LEU A 33 2.12 -32.16 2.78
C LEU A 33 2.54 -31.28 1.62
N ALA A 34 1.70 -31.14 0.60
CA ALA A 34 1.89 -30.22 -0.52
C ALA A 34 0.90 -29.06 -0.37
N LEU A 35 1.21 -28.12 0.53
CA LEU A 35 0.38 -26.95 0.75
C LEU A 35 0.64 -25.91 -0.34
N THR A 36 -0.44 -25.40 -0.92
CA THR A 36 -0.40 -24.32 -1.91
C THR A 36 -1.26 -23.16 -1.42
N HIS A 37 -0.77 -21.96 -1.63
CA HIS A 37 -1.50 -20.73 -1.36
C HIS A 37 -1.43 -19.82 -2.59
N LEU A 38 -2.59 -19.45 -3.11
CA LEU A 38 -2.68 -18.43 -4.17
C LEU A 38 -3.22 -17.14 -3.54
N PRO A 39 -2.40 -16.09 -3.45
CA PRO A 39 -2.85 -14.82 -2.92
C PRO A 39 -4.00 -14.28 -3.77
N VAL A 40 -5.11 -13.94 -3.14
CA VAL A 40 -6.21 -13.26 -3.82
C VAL A 40 -5.86 -11.79 -3.93
N VAL A 41 -5.51 -11.34 -5.15
CA VAL A 41 -5.27 -9.93 -5.44
C VAL A 41 -6.61 -9.29 -5.82
N PRO A 42 -7.04 -8.24 -5.13
CA PRO A 42 -8.23 -7.51 -5.51
C PRO A 42 -8.14 -6.94 -6.92
N GLN A 43 -9.29 -6.80 -7.57
CA GLN A 43 -9.34 -6.22 -8.91
C GLN A 43 -8.69 -4.84 -8.93
N SER A 44 -7.59 -4.70 -9.65
CA SER A 44 -6.88 -3.44 -9.82
C SER A 44 -7.50 -2.57 -10.91
N GLN A 45 -7.23 -1.27 -10.84
CA GLN A 45 -7.61 -0.28 -11.84
C GLN A 45 -6.36 0.53 -12.21
N PRO A 46 -6.25 1.01 -13.45
CA PRO A 46 -5.16 1.89 -13.84
C PRO A 46 -5.28 3.22 -13.11
N LEU A 47 -4.19 3.66 -12.49
CA LEU A 47 -4.01 5.00 -11.94
C LEU A 47 -2.95 5.72 -12.76
N THR A 48 -3.32 6.85 -13.39
CA THR A 48 -2.41 7.64 -14.20
C THR A 48 -1.69 8.68 -13.33
N LEU A 49 -0.37 8.73 -13.42
CA LEU A 49 0.45 9.72 -12.74
C LEU A 49 0.19 11.11 -13.31
N MET A 50 -0.17 12.04 -12.45
CA MET A 50 -0.38 13.46 -12.78
C MET A 50 0.86 14.30 -12.56
N SER A 51 1.53 14.06 -11.43
CA SER A 51 2.71 14.80 -11.06
C SER A 51 3.60 14.00 -10.11
N ARG A 52 4.88 14.28 -10.17
CA ARG A 52 5.92 13.74 -9.31
C ARG A 52 6.74 14.88 -8.73
N ARG A 53 7.14 14.73 -7.48
CA ARG A 53 8.06 15.65 -6.82
C ARG A 53 9.10 14.89 -6.04
N ASP A 54 10.37 15.07 -6.39
CA ASP A 54 11.49 14.33 -5.82
C ASP A 54 12.14 15.07 -4.66
N TYR A 55 12.64 14.30 -3.70
CA TYR A 55 13.34 14.75 -2.50
C TYR A 55 14.42 13.75 -2.09
N GLY A 56 15.34 14.19 -1.26
CA GLY A 56 16.25 13.31 -0.53
C GLY A 56 17.42 12.78 -1.36
N ALA A 57 17.69 13.33 -2.54
CA ALA A 57 18.87 12.97 -3.33
C ALA A 57 20.17 13.27 -2.57
N GLU A 58 20.21 14.40 -1.86
CA GLU A 58 21.37 14.88 -1.08
C GLU A 58 21.74 13.96 0.09
N VAL A 59 20.75 13.25 0.64
CA VAL A 59 20.94 12.34 1.79
C VAL A 59 20.87 10.87 1.38
N GLN A 60 21.07 10.56 0.10
CA GLN A 60 21.00 9.20 -0.46
C GLN A 60 19.70 8.44 -0.13
N ALA A 61 18.64 9.17 0.14
CA ALA A 61 17.32 8.64 0.48
C ALA A 61 16.27 9.09 -0.54
N GLN A 62 16.51 8.79 -1.82
CA GLN A 62 15.64 9.18 -2.92
C GLN A 62 14.18 8.87 -2.60
N THR A 63 13.39 9.91 -2.51
CA THR A 63 11.98 9.85 -2.12
C THR A 63 11.17 10.68 -3.10
N ALA A 64 9.99 10.22 -3.48
CA ALA A 64 9.09 10.97 -4.34
C ALA A 64 7.68 11.05 -3.73
N ILE A 65 7.04 12.20 -3.92
CA ILE A 65 5.60 12.35 -3.76
C ILE A 65 4.98 12.12 -5.14
N LEU A 66 4.16 11.09 -5.26
CA LEU A 66 3.47 10.72 -6.48
C LEU A 66 1.99 11.02 -6.35
N ARG A 67 1.46 11.83 -7.27
CA ARG A 67 0.02 12.12 -7.38
C ARG A 67 -0.56 11.49 -8.61
N PHE A 68 -1.60 10.72 -8.40
CA PHE A 68 -2.33 10.03 -9.46
C PHE A 68 -3.72 10.64 -9.63
N ALA A 69 -4.19 10.66 -10.87
CA ALA A 69 -5.56 11.05 -11.18
C ALA A 69 -6.55 10.08 -10.53
N LEU A 70 -7.70 10.62 -10.08
CA LEU A 70 -8.79 9.75 -9.67
C LEU A 70 -9.30 8.97 -10.88
N PRO A 71 -9.40 7.64 -10.79
CA PRO A 71 -9.93 6.86 -11.89
C PRO A 71 -11.39 7.23 -12.16
N LYS A 72 -11.78 7.17 -13.41
CA LYS A 72 -13.20 7.31 -13.80
C LYS A 72 -13.97 6.13 -13.22
N ILE A 73 -14.86 6.40 -12.29
CA ILE A 73 -15.72 5.38 -11.67
C ILE A 73 -17.17 5.62 -12.06
N SER A 74 -17.92 4.54 -12.26
CA SER A 74 -19.36 4.65 -12.53
C SER A 74 -20.08 5.29 -11.34
N LEU A 75 -21.21 5.95 -11.60
CA LEU A 75 -22.05 6.57 -10.57
C LEU A 75 -22.42 5.56 -9.47
N TRP A 76 -22.71 4.32 -9.85
CA TRP A 76 -23.02 3.23 -8.92
C TRP A 76 -21.87 2.92 -7.95
N ARG A 77 -20.63 2.81 -8.44
CA ARG A 77 -19.45 2.62 -7.57
C ARG A 77 -19.21 3.81 -6.65
N ARG A 78 -19.52 5.02 -7.11
CA ARG A 78 -19.42 6.23 -6.32
C ARG A 78 -20.45 6.24 -5.18
N LEU A 79 -21.68 5.82 -5.44
CA LEU A 79 -22.76 5.73 -4.44
C LEU A 79 -22.50 4.61 -3.41
N THR A 80 -22.01 3.45 -3.86
CA THR A 80 -21.71 2.31 -2.98
C THR A 80 -20.39 2.46 -2.22
N GLY A 81 -19.58 3.49 -2.51
CA GLY A 81 -18.29 3.71 -1.88
C GLY A 81 -17.24 2.62 -2.18
N ARG A 82 -17.44 1.83 -3.23
CA ARG A 82 -16.52 0.74 -3.60
C ARG A 82 -15.30 1.26 -4.36
N GLY A 83 -14.12 0.66 -4.08
CA GLY A 83 -12.86 1.06 -4.69
C GLY A 83 -12.54 2.52 -4.45
N PHE A 84 -12.13 3.25 -5.48
CA PHE A 84 -11.78 4.67 -5.38
C PHE A 84 -12.98 5.63 -5.18
N GLY A 85 -14.18 5.11 -4.94
CA GLY A 85 -15.36 5.90 -4.60
C GLY A 85 -15.26 6.57 -3.23
N ARG A 86 -14.61 5.93 -2.28
CA ARG A 86 -14.43 6.43 -0.91
C ARG A 86 -13.08 5.97 -0.35
N PHE A 87 -12.26 6.91 0.06
CA PHE A 87 -11.01 6.65 0.77
C PHE A 87 -10.58 7.90 1.54
N GLN A 88 -9.67 7.71 2.47
CA GLN A 88 -9.09 8.79 3.26
C GLN A 88 -7.59 8.56 3.48
N ALA A 89 -6.88 9.59 3.92
CA ALA A 89 -5.48 9.46 4.31
C ALA A 89 -5.34 8.37 5.37
N GLY A 90 -4.26 7.59 5.27
CA GLY A 90 -4.02 6.42 6.14
C GLY A 90 -4.56 5.11 5.59
N ASP A 91 -5.51 5.11 4.65
CA ASP A 91 -5.84 3.90 3.88
C ASP A 91 -4.64 3.45 3.04
N LEU A 92 -4.66 2.22 2.54
CA LEU A 92 -3.57 1.64 1.79
C LEU A 92 -3.87 1.61 0.29
N LEU A 93 -2.91 2.05 -0.51
CA LEU A 93 -2.87 1.82 -1.94
C LEU A 93 -2.05 0.56 -2.19
N GLY A 94 -2.70 -0.50 -2.66
CA GLY A 94 -2.03 -1.69 -3.17
C GLY A 94 -1.64 -1.47 -4.62
N ILE A 95 -0.36 -1.57 -4.94
CA ILE A 95 0.19 -1.48 -6.29
C ILE A 95 0.74 -2.84 -6.67
N LEU A 96 0.30 -3.35 -7.81
CA LEU A 96 0.82 -4.59 -8.38
C LEU A 96 1.92 -4.21 -9.38
N PRO A 97 3.22 -4.40 -9.04
CA PRO A 97 4.30 -4.09 -9.95
C PRO A 97 4.34 -5.09 -11.11
N GLU A 98 4.77 -4.64 -12.26
CA GLU A 98 5.01 -5.52 -13.41
C GLU A 98 6.02 -6.60 -13.04
N GLY A 99 5.73 -7.84 -13.44
CA GLY A 99 6.55 -9.00 -13.13
C GLY A 99 6.41 -9.54 -11.70
N ALA A 100 5.49 -9.00 -10.88
CA ALA A 100 5.21 -9.53 -9.55
C ALA A 100 3.79 -10.06 -9.41
N THR A 101 3.65 -11.08 -8.57
CA THR A 101 2.35 -11.67 -8.21
C THR A 101 1.77 -11.07 -6.92
N LEU A 102 2.60 -10.38 -6.14
CA LEU A 102 2.22 -9.81 -4.84
C LEU A 102 2.23 -8.28 -4.89
N PRO A 103 1.16 -7.63 -4.43
CA PRO A 103 1.11 -6.17 -4.36
C PRO A 103 2.05 -5.62 -3.28
N ARG A 104 2.44 -4.36 -3.44
CA ARG A 104 3.07 -3.56 -2.40
C ARG A 104 2.13 -2.47 -1.93
N PHE A 105 2.09 -2.25 -0.62
CA PHE A 105 1.16 -1.32 0.00
C PHE A 105 1.86 -0.03 0.39
N TYR A 106 1.21 1.09 0.06
CA TYR A 106 1.64 2.44 0.40
C TYR A 106 0.51 3.15 1.13
N SER A 107 0.81 3.76 2.28
CA SER A 107 -0.20 4.55 2.99
C SER A 107 -0.55 5.80 2.20
N LEU A 108 -1.84 6.05 2.04
CA LEU A 108 -2.34 7.22 1.33
C LEU A 108 -2.02 8.50 2.09
N ALA A 109 -1.43 9.44 1.40
CA ALA A 109 -1.21 10.81 1.85
C ALA A 109 -2.38 11.75 1.52
N SER A 110 -3.46 11.23 0.90
CA SER A 110 -4.64 12.00 0.50
C SER A 110 -5.93 11.26 0.80
N GLY A 111 -7.03 11.99 0.81
CA GLY A 111 -8.37 11.44 0.84
C GLY A 111 -9.17 11.77 -0.44
N ARG A 112 -10.35 11.17 -0.59
CA ARG A 112 -11.20 11.36 -1.78
C ARG A 112 -11.53 12.84 -2.05
N ARG A 113 -11.67 13.65 -1.00
CA ARG A 113 -11.96 15.09 -1.10
C ARG A 113 -10.80 15.93 -1.64
N ASP A 114 -9.56 15.37 -1.65
CA ASP A 114 -8.40 16.05 -2.21
C ASP A 114 -8.43 16.12 -3.75
N GLY A 115 -9.20 15.24 -4.40
CA GLY A 115 -9.33 15.22 -5.85
C GLY A 115 -8.25 14.39 -6.54
N PHE A 116 -7.34 13.77 -5.80
CA PHE A 116 -6.24 12.92 -6.30
C PHE A 116 -5.91 11.80 -5.32
N VAL A 117 -5.14 10.83 -5.78
CA VAL A 117 -4.52 9.78 -4.96
C VAL A 117 -3.05 10.14 -4.78
N GLU A 118 -2.56 10.25 -3.54
CA GLU A 118 -1.18 10.64 -3.27
C GLU A 118 -0.50 9.63 -2.36
N VAL A 119 0.73 9.27 -2.71
CA VAL A 119 1.61 8.44 -1.89
C VAL A 119 3.01 9.02 -1.84
N VAL A 120 3.73 8.72 -0.75
CA VAL A 120 5.15 9.03 -0.60
C VAL A 120 5.94 7.75 -0.72
N VAL A 121 6.84 7.69 -1.69
CA VAL A 121 7.61 6.49 -2.03
C VAL A 121 9.10 6.76 -1.83
N ARG A 122 9.76 5.92 -1.05
CA ARG A 122 11.23 5.89 -0.96
C ARG A 122 11.75 4.79 -1.88
N LYS A 123 12.73 5.10 -2.70
CA LYS A 123 13.44 4.13 -3.52
C LYS A 123 14.24 3.18 -2.62
N LEU A 124 13.97 1.89 -2.72
CA LEU A 124 14.75 0.86 -2.04
C LEU A 124 15.73 0.25 -3.03
N PRO A 125 17.01 0.06 -2.66
CA PRO A 125 17.96 -0.67 -3.48
C PRO A 125 17.40 -2.06 -3.82
N GLY A 126 17.38 -2.42 -5.11
CA GLY A 126 16.81 -3.70 -5.58
C GLY A 126 15.29 -3.84 -5.43
N GLY A 127 14.59 -2.84 -4.94
CA GLY A 127 13.14 -2.88 -4.75
C GLY A 127 12.39 -2.74 -6.07
N LEU A 128 11.76 -3.82 -6.56
CA LEU A 128 11.03 -3.85 -7.84
C LEU A 128 9.95 -2.76 -7.90
N CYS A 129 9.00 -2.75 -6.97
CA CYS A 129 7.88 -1.80 -6.98
C CYS A 129 8.34 -0.35 -6.79
N SER A 130 9.23 -0.09 -5.83
CA SER A 130 9.75 1.26 -5.62
C SER A 130 10.61 1.73 -6.79
N GLY A 131 11.34 0.83 -7.45
CA GLY A 131 12.08 1.12 -8.68
C GLY A 131 11.16 1.54 -9.81
N GLN A 132 10.10 0.77 -10.08
CA GLN A 132 9.11 1.08 -11.12
C GLN A 132 8.39 2.40 -10.82
N LEU A 133 7.95 2.63 -9.58
CA LEU A 133 7.29 3.88 -9.19
C LEU A 133 8.18 5.10 -9.33
N MET A 134 9.48 4.94 -9.06
CA MET A 134 10.47 6.01 -9.21
C MET A 134 10.91 6.23 -10.66
N ALA A 135 10.51 5.36 -11.59
CA ALA A 135 10.74 5.52 -13.03
C ALA A 135 9.55 6.14 -13.77
N LEU A 136 8.38 6.27 -13.10
CA LEU A 136 7.19 6.82 -13.74
C LEU A 136 7.35 8.29 -14.10
N GLU A 137 6.85 8.64 -15.28
CA GLU A 137 6.68 10.01 -15.75
C GLU A 137 5.19 10.41 -15.79
N PRO A 138 4.85 11.68 -15.71
CA PRO A 138 3.46 12.14 -15.87
C PRO A 138 2.82 11.59 -17.15
N GLY A 139 1.68 10.94 -17.02
CA GLY A 139 0.98 10.23 -18.08
C GLY A 139 1.08 8.70 -17.98
N ASP A 140 2.10 8.17 -17.32
CA ASP A 140 2.23 6.73 -17.08
C ASP A 140 1.16 6.23 -16.10
N SER A 141 0.86 4.93 -16.17
CA SER A 141 -0.16 4.31 -15.33
C SER A 141 0.35 3.09 -14.60
N VAL A 142 -0.20 2.86 -13.41
CA VAL A 142 0.07 1.66 -12.59
C VAL A 142 -1.23 0.94 -12.27
N ALA A 143 -1.17 -0.39 -12.17
CA ALA A 143 -2.28 -1.20 -11.69
C ALA A 143 -2.39 -1.10 -10.16
N ALA A 144 -3.49 -0.56 -9.66
CA ALA A 144 -3.66 -0.31 -8.22
C ALA A 144 -5.08 -0.59 -7.72
N PHE A 145 -5.20 -0.83 -6.43
CA PHE A 145 -6.46 -0.98 -5.72
C PHE A 145 -6.38 -0.37 -4.32
N LEU A 146 -7.52 -0.12 -3.71
CA LEU A 146 -7.60 0.41 -2.35
C LEU A 146 -7.86 -0.71 -1.34
N ARG A 147 -7.19 -0.60 -0.20
CA ARG A 147 -7.45 -1.40 1.00
C ARG A 147 -7.72 -0.47 2.17
N PRO A 148 -8.91 -0.48 2.76
CA PRO A 148 -9.22 0.30 3.95
C PRO A 148 -8.30 -0.05 5.11
N ASN A 149 -7.90 0.97 5.88
CA ASN A 149 -7.08 0.82 7.08
C ASN A 149 -7.68 1.60 8.26
N PRO A 150 -8.84 1.18 8.79
CA PRO A 150 -9.61 1.96 9.77
C PRO A 150 -8.87 2.19 11.10
N ARG A 151 -7.81 1.43 11.36
CA ARG A 151 -6.98 1.61 12.57
C ARG A 151 -5.95 2.73 12.44
N PHE A 152 -5.79 3.30 11.23
CA PHE A 152 -4.83 4.36 10.98
C PHE A 152 -5.51 5.53 10.23
N HIS A 153 -6.44 6.15 10.90
CA HIS A 153 -7.10 7.38 10.45
C HIS A 153 -6.93 8.47 11.50
N ALA A 154 -6.99 9.74 11.07
CA ALA A 154 -6.99 10.85 12.00
C ALA A 154 -8.24 10.81 12.89
N ASP A 155 -8.05 11.05 14.18
CA ASP A 155 -9.16 11.28 15.08
C ASP A 155 -9.92 12.54 14.64
N ARG A 156 -11.25 12.48 14.72
CA ARG A 156 -12.15 13.58 14.38
C ARG A 156 -12.65 14.33 15.61
N SER A 157 -12.11 14.02 16.78
CA SER A 157 -12.42 14.75 18.00
C SER A 157 -11.92 16.20 17.91
N ALA A 158 -12.42 17.06 18.79
CA ALA A 158 -11.95 18.44 18.94
C ALA A 158 -10.61 18.52 19.68
N ALA A 159 -10.06 17.41 20.17
CA ALA A 159 -8.80 17.36 20.89
C ALA A 159 -7.61 17.74 19.98
N PRO A 160 -6.56 18.37 20.54
CA PRO A 160 -5.32 18.61 19.81
C PRO A 160 -4.71 17.33 19.32
N LEU A 161 -4.29 17.31 18.05
CA LEU A 161 -3.66 16.16 17.42
C LEU A 161 -2.15 16.41 17.26
N ILE A 162 -1.34 15.56 17.88
CA ILE A 162 0.12 15.56 17.71
C ILE A 162 0.47 14.46 16.70
N LEU A 163 1.14 14.83 15.61
CA LEU A 163 1.56 13.92 14.55
C LEU A 163 3.08 13.77 14.60
N ILE A 164 3.55 12.53 14.81
CA ILE A 164 4.97 12.19 14.85
C ILE A 164 5.25 11.18 13.73
N GLY A 165 6.15 11.51 12.81
CA GLY A 165 6.50 10.64 11.70
C GLY A 165 7.89 10.91 11.17
N ALA A 166 8.53 9.86 10.63
CA ALA A 166 9.84 9.92 9.99
C ALA A 166 9.78 9.33 8.59
N GLY A 167 10.65 9.80 7.71
CA GLY A 167 10.76 9.32 6.34
C GLY A 167 9.44 9.39 5.57
N THR A 168 9.07 8.31 4.87
CA THR A 168 7.81 8.25 4.11
C THR A 168 6.56 8.19 5.00
N GLY A 169 6.72 7.90 6.30
CA GLY A 169 5.63 7.92 7.27
C GLY A 169 4.97 9.29 7.43
N ILE A 170 5.64 10.37 7.00
CA ILE A 170 5.05 11.72 6.99
C ILE A 170 3.90 11.84 5.98
N GLY A 171 3.85 11.00 4.94
CA GLY A 171 2.83 11.07 3.90
C GLY A 171 1.39 11.05 4.44
N PRO A 172 0.94 9.98 5.13
CA PRO A 172 -0.40 9.94 5.70
C PRO A 172 -0.64 11.04 6.74
N LEU A 173 0.37 11.46 7.50
CA LEU A 173 0.25 12.55 8.46
C LEU A 173 -0.03 13.90 7.80
N ALA A 174 0.61 14.19 6.66
CA ALA A 174 0.28 15.36 5.85
C ALA A 174 -1.16 15.32 5.33
N GLY A 175 -1.66 14.13 4.97
CA GLY A 175 -3.05 13.92 4.63
C GLY A 175 -4.01 14.20 5.79
N PHE A 176 -3.66 13.80 7.00
CA PHE A 176 -4.43 14.08 8.21
C PHE A 176 -4.50 15.59 8.48
N THR A 177 -3.38 16.30 8.33
CA THR A 177 -3.33 17.77 8.48
C THR A 177 -4.25 18.45 7.47
N ARG A 178 -4.22 18.06 6.19
CA ARG A 178 -5.12 18.57 5.16
C ARG A 178 -6.60 18.30 5.47
N ALA A 179 -6.90 17.08 5.93
CA ALA A 179 -8.27 16.71 6.30
C ALA A 179 -8.78 17.55 7.51
N ASN A 180 -7.91 17.76 8.52
CA ASN A 180 -8.23 18.56 9.69
C ASN A 180 -8.46 20.03 9.35
N ALA A 181 -7.62 20.62 8.50
CA ALA A 181 -7.74 22.01 8.06
C ALA A 181 -9.07 22.32 7.32
N ARG A 182 -9.71 21.29 6.73
CA ARG A 182 -11.01 21.43 6.06
C ARG A 182 -12.21 21.27 6.99
N ASN A 183 -12.01 20.72 8.16
CA ASN A 183 -13.08 20.48 9.12
C ASN A 183 -13.18 21.60 10.17
N ARG A 184 -12.27 22.58 10.09
CA ARG A 184 -12.30 23.82 10.87
C ARG A 184 -12.89 24.96 10.04
#